data_97a7c33d672af4f148083dbc65a455c4
#
_entry.id   97a7c33d672af4f148083dbc65a455c4
#
_cell.length_a   1.000
_cell.length_b   1.000
_cell.length_c   1.000
_cell.angle_alpha   90.00
_cell.angle_beta   90.00
_cell.angle_gamma   90.00
#
_symmetry.space_group_name_H-M   'P 1'
#
loop_
_entity.id
_entity.type
_entity.pdbx_description
1 polymer ?
#
loop_
_entity_poly.entity_id
_entity_poly.type
_entity_poly.pdbx_seq_one_letter_code
_entity_poly.pdbx_strand_id
1 'polypeptide(L)'
;MPNQKPMPPKVLSSYLGQKFPPTEQQADVIGAEPGPLLVVAGAGAGKTETMAARVVWLVANGYARPEEILGLTFTRKAAQEMNKRIRDRLATLAHNRDLVARLDPSGELAKRLEVIAPQVSTYDSYAGMLNREYGLLVPVEPDSRLITNAELYAITLEVVTNYADTLLPDGTNRSLSSVVENVLELMTAMGNDLTTPEWVSEHARDYLAETESLPMAKRSRTEFSKTMAKWRAVQTERTHYLPLAEAVTEELRKRGVTTFNQQMSIAAGLARDHAVVGQSQRSRYRVVMLDEYQDTSHAQRVLLRSLFGEGQDPGLTVTAVGDPMQAIYGWRGATAANLAAFVDDFPLADGAPAPKLQLTTSWRNPPEVLDLANGVSDAILGTGETRAVAPLVARPGADEGDVKLGFFPTQDEEIAFVADELAAAYARAGETGE
;
A
#
# COMPACT_ATOMS: atom_id res chain seq x y z
N MET A 1 -10.93 -19.60 -23.39
CA MET A 1 -11.79 -19.55 -22.20
C MET A 1 -12.26 -20.96 -21.91
N PRO A 2 -12.24 -21.43 -20.66
CA PRO A 2 -12.70 -22.78 -20.34
C PRO A 2 -14.21 -22.89 -20.61
N ASN A 3 -14.61 -23.89 -21.38
CA ASN A 3 -16.01 -24.18 -21.73
C ASN A 3 -16.80 -24.82 -20.57
N GLN A 4 -16.25 -24.85 -19.37
CA GLN A 4 -16.87 -25.44 -18.18
C GLN A 4 -17.17 -24.36 -17.15
N LYS A 5 -18.30 -24.51 -16.44
CA LYS A 5 -18.63 -23.65 -15.31
C LYS A 5 -17.52 -23.74 -14.25
N PRO A 6 -16.98 -22.62 -13.75
CA PRO A 6 -15.89 -22.65 -12.79
C PRO A 6 -16.31 -23.41 -11.50
N MET A 7 -15.33 -24.15 -10.94
CA MET A 7 -15.55 -24.88 -9.69
C MET A 7 -15.78 -23.89 -8.55
N PRO A 8 -16.85 -24.05 -7.76
CA PRO A 8 -17.12 -23.14 -6.63
C PRO A 8 -16.00 -23.18 -5.58
N PRO A 9 -15.66 -22.04 -4.93
CA PRO A 9 -14.58 -21.94 -3.95
C PRO A 9 -14.67 -22.95 -2.79
N LYS A 10 -15.86 -23.14 -2.21
CA LYS A 10 -16.09 -24.11 -1.11
C LYS A 10 -15.83 -25.55 -1.54
N VAL A 11 -16.21 -25.90 -2.78
CA VAL A 11 -15.97 -27.23 -3.34
C VAL A 11 -14.47 -27.43 -3.56
N LEU A 12 -13.77 -26.45 -4.14
CA LEU A 12 -12.32 -26.51 -4.31
C LEU A 12 -11.60 -26.65 -2.98
N SER A 13 -11.99 -25.86 -1.97
CA SER A 13 -11.46 -25.91 -0.60
C SER A 13 -11.58 -27.31 0.02
N SER A 14 -12.73 -27.97 -0.16
CA SER A 14 -12.95 -29.35 0.31
C SER A 14 -12.01 -30.36 -0.37
N TYR A 15 -11.84 -30.26 -1.70
CA TYR A 15 -10.90 -31.12 -2.42
C TYR A 15 -9.43 -30.89 -2.04
N LEU A 16 -9.09 -29.67 -1.61
CA LEU A 16 -7.74 -29.34 -1.12
C LEU A 16 -7.52 -29.71 0.35
N GLY A 17 -8.50 -30.34 1.00
CA GLY A 17 -8.40 -30.82 2.39
C GLY A 17 -8.26 -29.70 3.41
N GLN A 18 -8.80 -28.51 3.14
CA GLN A 18 -8.73 -27.40 4.08
C GLN A 18 -9.59 -27.67 5.31
N LYS A 19 -9.00 -27.55 6.50
CA LYS A 19 -9.66 -27.79 7.79
C LYS A 19 -10.89 -26.88 8.00
N PHE A 20 -10.78 -25.63 7.53
CA PHE A 20 -11.85 -24.64 7.62
C PHE A 20 -12.23 -24.20 6.21
N PRO A 21 -13.48 -24.46 5.76
CA PRO A 21 -13.97 -23.95 4.49
C PRO A 21 -14.07 -22.41 4.54
N PRO A 22 -13.97 -21.72 3.40
CA PRO A 22 -14.16 -20.29 3.36
C PRO A 22 -15.58 -19.90 3.81
N THR A 23 -15.69 -18.78 4.53
CA THR A 23 -16.99 -18.16 4.84
C THR A 23 -17.70 -17.75 3.54
N GLU A 24 -18.98 -17.36 3.60
CA GLU A 24 -19.70 -16.87 2.42
C GLU A 24 -18.96 -15.67 1.82
N GLN A 25 -18.61 -14.67 2.63
CA GLN A 25 -17.88 -13.50 2.17
C GLN A 25 -16.51 -13.85 1.55
N GLN A 26 -15.76 -14.76 2.16
CA GLN A 26 -14.52 -15.25 1.57
C GLN A 26 -14.76 -15.99 0.27
N ALA A 27 -15.80 -16.80 0.19
CA ALA A 27 -16.16 -17.52 -1.04
C ALA A 27 -16.57 -16.55 -2.16
N ASP A 28 -17.28 -15.48 -1.84
CA ASP A 28 -17.64 -14.42 -2.80
C ASP A 28 -16.39 -13.75 -3.36
N VAL A 29 -15.41 -13.41 -2.49
CA VAL A 29 -14.13 -12.83 -2.92
C VAL A 29 -13.32 -13.81 -3.76
N ILE A 30 -13.18 -15.06 -3.31
CA ILE A 30 -12.39 -16.08 -4.01
C ILE A 30 -12.98 -16.36 -5.39
N GLY A 31 -14.30 -16.50 -5.48
CA GLY A 31 -15.02 -16.86 -6.69
C GLY A 31 -15.50 -15.68 -7.53
N ALA A 32 -15.15 -14.45 -7.16
CA ALA A 32 -15.49 -13.28 -7.97
C ALA A 32 -14.91 -13.39 -9.38
N GLU A 33 -15.68 -12.95 -10.37
CA GLU A 33 -15.30 -12.94 -11.79
C GLU A 33 -13.89 -12.33 -11.98
N PRO A 34 -13.11 -12.83 -12.98
CA PRO A 34 -11.86 -12.17 -13.36
C PRO A 34 -12.09 -10.70 -13.73
N GLY A 35 -11.20 -9.84 -13.26
CA GLY A 35 -11.30 -8.40 -13.44
C GLY A 35 -10.82 -7.64 -12.20
N PRO A 36 -11.02 -6.33 -12.15
CA PRO A 36 -10.69 -5.52 -10.99
C PRO A 36 -11.65 -5.80 -9.83
N LEU A 37 -11.10 -5.86 -8.60
CA LEU A 37 -11.86 -6.12 -7.38
C LEU A 37 -11.22 -5.42 -6.19
N LEU A 38 -11.99 -4.62 -5.47
CA LEU A 38 -11.59 -4.09 -4.17
C LEU A 38 -12.16 -4.95 -3.04
N VAL A 39 -11.29 -5.37 -2.12
CA VAL A 39 -11.69 -6.12 -0.92
C VAL A 39 -11.35 -5.29 0.31
N VAL A 40 -12.36 -4.84 1.03
CA VAL A 40 -12.19 -4.17 2.32
C VAL A 40 -12.29 -5.21 3.43
N ALA A 41 -11.22 -5.38 4.18
CA ALA A 41 -11.10 -6.48 5.12
C ALA A 41 -10.47 -6.02 6.43
N GLY A 42 -11.22 -6.10 7.51
CA GLY A 42 -10.77 -5.66 8.83
C GLY A 42 -9.68 -6.54 9.44
N ALA A 43 -9.27 -6.16 10.65
CA ALA A 43 -8.24 -6.87 11.40
C ALA A 43 -8.66 -8.32 11.69
N GLY A 44 -7.79 -9.26 11.33
CA GLY A 44 -8.05 -10.69 11.58
C GLY A 44 -9.08 -11.34 10.62
N ALA A 45 -9.58 -10.64 9.60
CA ALA A 45 -10.58 -11.16 8.67
C ALA A 45 -10.05 -12.17 7.63
N GLY A 46 -8.76 -12.54 7.72
CA GLY A 46 -8.16 -13.52 6.82
C GLY A 46 -7.79 -12.99 5.44
N LYS A 47 -7.40 -11.71 5.35
CA LYS A 47 -6.97 -11.04 4.09
C LYS A 47 -6.05 -11.92 3.24
N THR A 48 -4.85 -12.20 3.76
CA THR A 48 -3.81 -12.95 3.02
C THR A 48 -4.23 -14.37 2.68
N GLU A 49 -5.03 -15.00 3.54
CA GLU A 49 -5.60 -16.34 3.33
C GLU A 49 -6.57 -16.35 2.16
N THR A 50 -7.47 -15.36 2.11
CA THR A 50 -8.46 -15.21 1.04
C THR A 50 -7.79 -14.88 -0.29
N MET A 51 -6.76 -14.01 -0.28
CA MET A 51 -5.98 -13.70 -1.48
C MET A 51 -5.28 -14.92 -2.06
N ALA A 52 -4.59 -15.70 -1.21
CA ALA A 52 -3.93 -16.91 -1.65
C ALA A 52 -4.94 -17.96 -2.20
N ALA A 53 -6.11 -18.08 -1.56
CA ALA A 53 -7.16 -18.96 -2.05
C ALA A 53 -7.75 -18.49 -3.40
N ARG A 54 -7.91 -17.17 -3.61
CA ARG A 54 -8.34 -16.61 -4.89
C ARG A 54 -7.34 -16.91 -6.01
N VAL A 55 -6.04 -16.75 -5.76
CA VAL A 55 -5.01 -17.11 -6.73
C VAL A 55 -5.12 -18.57 -7.15
N VAL A 56 -5.25 -19.47 -6.18
CA VAL A 56 -5.40 -20.90 -6.46
C VAL A 56 -6.68 -21.21 -7.24
N TRP A 57 -7.78 -20.54 -6.90
CA TRP A 57 -9.03 -20.67 -7.61
C TRP A 57 -8.94 -20.20 -9.08
N LEU A 58 -8.27 -19.06 -9.32
CA LEU A 58 -8.03 -18.55 -10.68
C LEU A 58 -7.18 -19.52 -11.51
N VAL A 59 -6.11 -20.07 -10.93
CA VAL A 59 -5.25 -21.05 -11.60
C VAL A 59 -6.01 -22.36 -11.86
N ALA A 60 -6.71 -22.88 -10.85
CA ALA A 60 -7.48 -24.13 -10.95
C ALA A 60 -8.56 -24.07 -12.05
N ASN A 61 -9.18 -22.92 -12.22
CA ASN A 61 -10.20 -22.70 -13.26
C ASN A 61 -9.62 -22.21 -14.62
N GLY A 62 -8.28 -22.18 -14.77
CA GLY A 62 -7.62 -21.92 -16.04
C GLY A 62 -7.58 -20.44 -16.46
N TYR A 63 -7.83 -19.50 -15.54
CA TYR A 63 -7.77 -18.06 -15.82
C TYR A 63 -6.34 -17.52 -15.90
N ALA A 64 -5.39 -18.15 -15.22
CA ALA A 64 -3.97 -17.77 -15.26
C ALA A 64 -3.05 -18.97 -15.03
N ARG A 65 -1.78 -18.83 -15.39
CA ARG A 65 -0.71 -19.75 -15.03
C ARG A 65 -0.01 -19.27 -13.74
N PRO A 66 0.67 -20.16 -13.00
CA PRO A 66 1.40 -19.75 -11.80
C PRO A 66 2.43 -18.63 -12.02
N GLU A 67 3.12 -18.63 -13.15
CA GLU A 67 4.12 -17.62 -13.54
C GLU A 67 3.51 -16.28 -13.99
N GLU A 68 2.21 -16.23 -14.26
CA GLU A 68 1.47 -15.00 -14.63
C GLU A 68 0.89 -14.27 -13.42
N ILE A 69 1.29 -14.67 -12.19
CA ILE A 69 0.83 -14.09 -10.94
C ILE A 69 1.86 -13.11 -10.41
N LEU A 70 1.41 -11.87 -10.13
CA LEU A 70 2.16 -10.84 -9.42
C LEU A 70 1.48 -10.55 -8.09
N GLY A 71 2.20 -10.72 -6.98
CA GLY A 71 1.79 -10.26 -5.65
C GLY A 71 2.64 -9.10 -5.18
N LEU A 72 2.02 -8.01 -4.75
CA LEU A 72 2.70 -6.84 -4.20
C LEU A 72 2.21 -6.57 -2.78
N THR A 73 3.15 -6.35 -1.87
CA THR A 73 2.88 -6.07 -0.46
C THR A 73 3.86 -5.06 0.11
N PHE A 74 3.65 -4.62 1.35
CA PHE A 74 4.40 -3.52 1.92
C PHE A 74 5.76 -3.96 2.53
N THR A 75 5.84 -5.17 3.10
CA THR A 75 7.05 -5.63 3.79
C THR A 75 7.64 -6.90 3.17
N ARG A 76 8.96 -7.05 3.28
CA ARG A 76 9.65 -8.26 2.83
C ARG A 76 9.11 -9.54 3.50
N LYS A 77 8.78 -9.45 4.80
CA LYS A 77 8.21 -10.57 5.54
C LYS A 77 6.83 -10.96 4.98
N ALA A 78 5.95 -9.99 4.76
CA ALA A 78 4.64 -10.24 4.17
C ALA A 78 4.75 -10.81 2.75
N ALA A 79 5.71 -10.34 1.94
CA ALA A 79 5.98 -10.89 0.61
C ALA A 79 6.41 -12.37 0.68
N GLN A 80 7.30 -12.72 1.60
CA GLN A 80 7.73 -14.10 1.82
C GLN A 80 6.58 -15.00 2.27
N GLU A 81 5.76 -14.54 3.22
CA GLU A 81 4.61 -15.27 3.74
C GLU A 81 3.54 -15.48 2.65
N MET A 82 3.21 -14.44 1.88
CA MET A 82 2.28 -14.54 0.76
C MET A 82 2.79 -15.50 -0.31
N ASN A 83 4.06 -15.38 -0.71
CA ASN A 83 4.69 -16.28 -1.68
C ASN A 83 4.64 -17.73 -1.20
N LYS A 84 5.01 -17.99 0.05
CA LYS A 84 4.95 -19.32 0.63
C LYS A 84 3.53 -19.89 0.59
N ARG A 85 2.54 -19.12 1.05
CA ARG A 85 1.13 -19.57 1.06
C ARG A 85 0.60 -19.90 -0.32
N ILE A 86 0.87 -19.05 -1.33
CA ILE A 86 0.46 -19.30 -2.70
C ILE A 86 1.12 -20.57 -3.23
N ARG A 87 2.43 -20.71 -3.04
CA ARG A 87 3.19 -21.90 -3.51
C ARG A 87 2.73 -23.19 -2.86
N ASP A 88 2.59 -23.20 -1.52
CA ASP A 88 2.16 -24.38 -0.78
C ASP A 88 0.76 -24.84 -1.23
N ARG A 89 -0.15 -23.92 -1.48
CA ARG A 89 -1.51 -24.22 -1.96
C ARG A 89 -1.54 -24.70 -3.40
N LEU A 90 -0.77 -24.07 -4.29
CA LEU A 90 -0.63 -24.56 -5.68
C LEU A 90 0.04 -25.93 -5.72
N ALA A 91 1.02 -26.18 -4.85
CA ALA A 91 1.62 -27.52 -4.71
C ALA A 91 0.58 -28.54 -4.21
N THR A 92 -0.27 -28.18 -3.25
CA THR A 92 -1.38 -29.05 -2.81
C THR A 92 -2.32 -29.37 -3.96
N LEU A 93 -2.67 -28.38 -4.79
CA LEU A 93 -3.46 -28.60 -6.00
C LEU A 93 -2.75 -29.56 -6.97
N ALA A 94 -1.47 -29.33 -7.25
CA ALA A 94 -0.68 -30.15 -8.15
C ALA A 94 -0.57 -31.63 -7.71
N HIS A 95 -0.49 -31.87 -6.39
CA HIS A 95 -0.45 -33.25 -5.84
C HIS A 95 -1.78 -33.97 -5.95
N ASN A 96 -2.91 -33.27 -6.06
CA ASN A 96 -4.24 -33.87 -6.24
C ASN A 96 -4.51 -34.15 -7.73
N ARG A 97 -3.87 -35.18 -8.26
CA ARG A 97 -3.94 -35.54 -9.68
C ARG A 97 -5.36 -35.80 -10.19
N ASP A 98 -6.22 -36.37 -9.35
CA ASP A 98 -7.61 -36.67 -9.73
C ASP A 98 -8.42 -35.38 -9.87
N LEU A 99 -8.20 -34.42 -8.96
CA LEU A 99 -8.80 -33.10 -9.06
C LEU A 99 -8.31 -32.34 -10.29
N VAL A 100 -7.00 -32.34 -10.54
CA VAL A 100 -6.39 -31.68 -11.71
C VAL A 100 -6.94 -32.25 -13.01
N ALA A 101 -7.03 -33.58 -13.15
CA ALA A 101 -7.59 -34.24 -14.31
C ALA A 101 -9.10 -33.95 -14.49
N ARG A 102 -9.83 -33.78 -13.39
CA ARG A 102 -11.25 -33.39 -13.41
C ARG A 102 -11.46 -31.94 -13.81
N LEU A 103 -10.59 -31.01 -13.35
CA LEU A 103 -10.64 -29.59 -13.68
C LEU A 103 -10.27 -29.36 -15.15
N ASP A 104 -9.26 -30.08 -15.62
CA ASP A 104 -8.79 -29.99 -17.00
C ASP A 104 -8.40 -31.37 -17.55
N PRO A 105 -9.34 -32.05 -18.23
CA PRO A 105 -9.10 -33.35 -18.88
C PRO A 105 -8.06 -33.26 -20.01
N SER A 106 -7.75 -32.06 -20.53
CA SER A 106 -6.74 -31.89 -21.58
C SER A 106 -5.30 -32.07 -21.10
N GLY A 107 -5.09 -31.98 -19.78
CA GLY A 107 -3.78 -32.07 -19.13
C GLY A 107 -2.94 -30.79 -19.18
N GLU A 108 -3.47 -29.69 -19.71
CA GLU A 108 -2.75 -28.41 -19.74
C GLU A 108 -2.55 -27.83 -18.34
N LEU A 109 -3.53 -27.96 -17.45
CA LEU A 109 -3.39 -27.54 -16.04
C LEU A 109 -2.27 -28.33 -15.35
N ALA A 110 -2.19 -29.65 -15.56
CA ALA A 110 -1.12 -30.46 -14.99
C ALA A 110 0.27 -29.97 -15.41
N LYS A 111 0.45 -29.66 -16.70
CA LYS A 111 1.71 -29.09 -17.22
C LYS A 111 2.02 -27.72 -16.62
N ARG A 112 1.02 -26.84 -16.48
CA ARG A 112 1.18 -25.51 -15.88
C ARG A 112 1.59 -25.59 -14.40
N LEU A 113 1.14 -26.61 -13.69
CA LEU A 113 1.48 -26.82 -12.28
C LEU A 113 2.85 -27.51 -12.08
N GLU A 114 3.55 -27.95 -13.13
CA GLU A 114 4.94 -28.43 -13.03
C GLU A 114 5.90 -27.31 -12.58
N VAL A 115 5.61 -26.06 -12.98
CA VAL A 115 6.41 -24.88 -12.60
C VAL A 115 5.55 -23.95 -11.77
N ILE A 116 5.77 -23.92 -10.45
CA ILE A 116 5.07 -23.03 -9.53
C ILE A 116 5.99 -21.87 -9.15
N ALA A 117 5.95 -20.81 -9.94
CA ALA A 117 6.83 -19.66 -9.80
C ALA A 117 6.06 -18.32 -9.81
N PRO A 118 5.13 -18.10 -8.86
CA PRO A 118 4.50 -16.79 -8.72
C PRO A 118 5.56 -15.75 -8.33
N GLN A 119 5.46 -14.55 -8.88
CA GLN A 119 6.30 -13.43 -8.45
C GLN A 119 5.60 -12.70 -7.31
N VAL A 120 6.22 -12.66 -6.13
CA VAL A 120 5.73 -11.87 -4.99
C VAL A 120 6.88 -11.02 -4.45
N SER A 121 6.66 -9.72 -4.33
CA SER A 121 7.67 -8.77 -3.89
C SER A 121 7.06 -7.59 -3.12
N THR A 122 7.90 -6.72 -2.59
CA THR A 122 7.42 -5.44 -2.07
C THR A 122 7.21 -4.45 -3.22
N TYR A 123 6.34 -3.45 -3.01
CA TYR A 123 6.15 -2.35 -3.97
C TYR A 123 7.49 -1.72 -4.37
N ASP A 124 8.38 -1.45 -3.40
CA ASP A 124 9.69 -0.85 -3.66
C ASP A 124 10.63 -1.78 -4.47
N SER A 125 10.61 -3.08 -4.16
CA SER A 125 11.42 -4.04 -4.93
C SER A 125 10.94 -4.17 -6.37
N TYR A 126 9.63 -4.09 -6.58
CA TYR A 126 9.04 -4.10 -7.92
C TYR A 126 9.37 -2.82 -8.70
N ALA A 127 9.29 -1.64 -8.06
CA ALA A 127 9.74 -0.38 -8.66
C ALA A 127 11.22 -0.43 -9.08
N GLY A 128 12.09 -0.99 -8.22
CA GLY A 128 13.51 -1.19 -8.55
C GLY A 128 13.75 -2.14 -9.72
N MET A 129 12.90 -3.17 -9.87
CA MET A 129 12.94 -4.05 -11.05
C MET A 129 12.58 -3.28 -12.32
N LEU A 130 11.52 -2.47 -12.30
CA LEU A 130 11.11 -1.65 -13.43
C LEU A 130 12.21 -0.65 -13.83
N ASN A 131 12.85 -0.02 -12.87
CA ASN A 131 13.95 0.93 -13.15
C ASN A 131 15.14 0.23 -13.80
N ARG A 132 15.49 -0.98 -13.39
CA ARG A 132 16.56 -1.75 -14.06
C ARG A 132 16.17 -2.19 -15.47
N GLU A 133 14.90 -2.55 -15.68
CA GLU A 133 14.42 -3.04 -16.97
C GLU A 133 14.18 -1.91 -17.99
N TYR A 134 13.68 -0.75 -17.51
CA TYR A 134 13.24 0.36 -18.37
C TYR A 134 13.97 1.70 -18.14
N GLY A 135 14.89 1.77 -17.19
CA GLY A 135 15.56 3.03 -16.80
C GLY A 135 16.26 3.75 -17.96
N LEU A 136 16.65 3.05 -19.02
CA LEU A 136 17.24 3.67 -20.21
C LEU A 136 16.22 4.49 -21.05
N LEU A 137 14.93 4.43 -20.75
CA LEU A 137 13.91 5.29 -21.38
C LEU A 137 13.92 6.72 -20.81
N VAL A 138 14.58 6.93 -19.68
CA VAL A 138 14.73 8.22 -19.01
C VAL A 138 16.20 8.44 -18.65
N PRO A 139 16.65 9.67 -18.39
CA PRO A 139 18.06 9.95 -18.07
C PRO A 139 18.45 9.52 -16.65
N VAL A 140 18.27 8.23 -16.35
CA VAL A 140 18.53 7.63 -15.04
C VAL A 140 19.50 6.46 -15.21
N GLU A 141 20.47 6.34 -14.29
CA GLU A 141 21.38 5.21 -14.24
C GLU A 141 20.65 3.99 -13.66
N PRO A 142 20.41 2.93 -14.47
CA PRO A 142 19.62 1.77 -14.03
C PRO A 142 20.22 1.00 -12.85
N ASP A 143 21.54 1.01 -12.72
CA ASP A 143 22.31 0.28 -11.70
C ASP A 143 22.66 1.16 -10.47
N SER A 144 22.00 2.30 -10.29
CA SER A 144 22.21 3.14 -9.11
C SER A 144 22.00 2.36 -7.82
N ARG A 145 23.00 2.47 -6.90
CA ARG A 145 22.97 1.80 -5.60
C ARG A 145 21.98 2.48 -4.65
N LEU A 146 21.11 1.70 -4.02
CA LEU A 146 20.25 2.19 -2.95
C LEU A 146 21.06 2.58 -1.72
N ILE A 147 20.76 3.77 -1.15
CA ILE A 147 21.37 4.28 0.06
C ILE A 147 20.41 4.31 1.24
N THR A 148 20.99 4.35 2.45
CA THR A 148 20.24 4.50 3.70
C THR A 148 19.90 5.97 3.96
N ASN A 149 18.92 6.22 4.86
CA ASN A 149 18.60 7.58 5.29
C ASN A 149 19.79 8.28 5.94
N ALA A 150 20.66 7.55 6.66
CA ALA A 150 21.86 8.12 7.27
C ALA A 150 22.88 8.57 6.20
N GLU A 151 23.07 7.79 5.16
CA GLU A 151 23.93 8.16 4.04
C GLU A 151 23.36 9.33 3.25
N LEU A 152 22.04 9.33 3.00
CA LEU A 152 21.34 10.45 2.37
C LEU A 152 21.49 11.74 3.20
N TYR A 153 21.31 11.66 4.52
CA TYR A 153 21.52 12.80 5.41
C TYR A 153 22.97 13.36 5.32
N ALA A 154 23.96 12.46 5.33
CA ALA A 154 25.38 12.87 5.23
C ALA A 154 25.68 13.57 3.90
N ILE A 155 25.17 13.05 2.77
CA ILE A 155 25.33 13.68 1.45
C ILE A 155 24.62 15.04 1.42
N THR A 156 23.39 15.12 1.94
CA THR A 156 22.65 16.38 1.98
C THR A 156 23.34 17.41 2.85
N LEU A 157 23.89 17.02 4.01
CA LEU A 157 24.66 17.89 4.89
C LEU A 157 25.91 18.44 4.17
N GLU A 158 26.62 17.61 3.43
CA GLU A 158 27.78 18.01 2.64
C GLU A 158 27.39 19.04 1.57
N VAL A 159 26.32 18.78 0.81
CA VAL A 159 25.81 19.70 -0.22
C VAL A 159 25.40 21.03 0.39
N VAL A 160 24.59 21.02 1.45
CA VAL A 160 24.11 22.25 2.14
C VAL A 160 25.27 23.06 2.70
N THR A 161 26.30 22.41 3.29
CA THR A 161 27.46 23.07 3.87
C THR A 161 28.32 23.77 2.81
N ASN A 162 28.43 23.17 1.62
CA ASN A 162 29.25 23.67 0.51
C ASN A 162 28.50 24.57 -0.48
N TYR A 163 27.22 24.82 -0.25
CA TYR A 163 26.40 25.64 -1.13
C TYR A 163 26.83 27.13 -1.07
N ALA A 164 27.14 27.69 -2.22
CA ALA A 164 27.81 29.00 -2.29
C ALA A 164 26.84 30.20 -2.21
N ASP A 165 25.55 29.98 -2.47
CA ASP A 165 24.55 31.05 -2.51
C ASP A 165 23.87 31.29 -1.16
N THR A 166 23.27 32.48 -0.99
CA THR A 166 22.47 32.81 0.19
C THR A 166 21.19 31.99 0.21
N LEU A 167 21.05 31.10 1.19
CA LEU A 167 20.01 30.08 1.23
C LEU A 167 18.65 30.57 1.73
N LEU A 168 18.62 31.57 2.59
CA LEU A 168 17.40 31.98 3.28
C LEU A 168 17.25 33.50 3.27
N PRO A 169 16.00 34.01 3.29
CA PRO A 169 15.76 35.44 3.42
C PRO A 169 16.44 36.02 4.66
N ASP A 170 16.89 37.29 4.55
CA ASP A 170 17.49 38.02 5.65
C ASP A 170 16.61 37.96 6.91
N GLY A 171 17.20 37.57 8.04
CA GLY A 171 16.51 37.43 9.33
C GLY A 171 15.97 36.05 9.64
N THR A 172 16.11 35.07 8.76
CA THR A 172 15.75 33.67 9.03
C THR A 172 16.89 32.99 9.78
N ASN A 173 16.70 32.68 11.06
CA ASN A 173 17.70 31.97 11.86
C ASN A 173 17.36 30.48 11.93
N ARG A 174 17.89 29.68 11.02
CA ARG A 174 17.76 28.23 10.99
C ARG A 174 19.09 27.55 11.27
N SER A 175 19.06 26.50 12.08
CA SER A 175 20.24 25.64 12.25
C SER A 175 20.53 24.85 10.96
N LEU A 176 21.78 24.50 10.73
CA LEU A 176 22.19 23.68 9.59
C LEU A 176 21.40 22.35 9.53
N SER A 177 21.19 21.70 10.69
CA SER A 177 20.38 20.48 10.77
C SER A 177 18.93 20.68 10.32
N SER A 178 18.30 21.81 10.73
CA SER A 178 16.93 22.13 10.29
C SER A 178 16.85 22.38 8.79
N VAL A 179 17.87 22.98 8.17
CA VAL A 179 17.91 23.16 6.72
C VAL A 179 18.01 21.81 6.02
N VAL A 180 18.90 20.93 6.47
CA VAL A 180 19.05 19.56 5.93
C VAL A 180 17.74 18.79 6.03
N GLU A 181 17.09 18.80 7.20
CA GLU A 181 15.80 18.12 7.42
C GLU A 181 14.72 18.67 6.48
N ASN A 182 14.57 19.99 6.35
CA ASN A 182 13.58 20.60 5.47
C ASN A 182 13.82 20.26 3.98
N VAL A 183 15.08 20.22 3.54
CA VAL A 183 15.43 19.78 2.17
C VAL A 183 15.03 18.33 1.95
N LEU A 184 15.32 17.43 2.90
CA LEU A 184 14.99 16.03 2.80
C LEU A 184 13.47 15.79 2.83
N GLU A 185 12.75 16.53 3.67
CA GLU A 185 11.28 16.49 3.71
C GLU A 185 10.67 16.97 2.40
N LEU A 186 11.19 18.07 1.84
CA LEU A 186 10.74 18.60 0.56
C LEU A 186 10.99 17.61 -0.58
N MET A 187 12.18 17.03 -0.67
CA MET A 187 12.51 16.01 -1.67
C MET A 187 11.60 14.78 -1.53
N THR A 188 11.34 14.36 -0.29
CA THR A 188 10.45 13.21 -0.02
C THR A 188 9.01 13.52 -0.44
N ALA A 189 8.49 14.71 -0.12
CA ALA A 189 7.15 15.12 -0.52
C ALA A 189 7.02 15.22 -2.05
N MET A 190 7.97 15.87 -2.71
CA MET A 190 7.97 15.96 -4.18
C MET A 190 7.98 14.58 -4.84
N GLY A 191 8.79 13.65 -4.32
CA GLY A 191 8.84 12.29 -4.85
C GLY A 191 7.55 11.50 -4.60
N ASN A 192 6.95 11.60 -3.42
CA ASN A 192 5.70 10.94 -3.10
C ASN A 192 4.52 11.45 -3.94
N ASP A 193 4.49 12.75 -4.23
CA ASP A 193 3.42 13.42 -4.95
C ASP A 193 3.70 13.57 -6.46
N LEU A 194 4.87 13.10 -6.93
CA LEU A 194 5.35 13.19 -8.32
C LEU A 194 5.33 14.64 -8.85
N THR A 195 5.68 15.59 -7.97
CA THR A 195 5.77 17.01 -8.30
C THR A 195 7.20 17.42 -8.65
N THR A 196 7.34 18.52 -9.41
CA THR A 196 8.64 19.05 -9.80
C THR A 196 8.99 20.35 -9.04
N PRO A 197 10.25 20.76 -8.97
CA PRO A 197 10.64 22.05 -8.39
C PRO A 197 9.89 23.23 -9.00
N GLU A 198 9.68 23.21 -10.32
CA GLU A 198 8.92 24.24 -11.05
C GLU A 198 7.48 24.31 -10.56
N TRP A 199 6.81 23.16 -10.46
CA TRP A 199 5.44 23.07 -9.95
C TRP A 199 5.32 23.62 -8.52
N VAL A 200 6.26 23.25 -7.63
CA VAL A 200 6.28 23.75 -6.25
C VAL A 200 6.47 25.26 -6.22
N SER A 201 7.35 25.81 -7.06
CA SER A 201 7.61 27.24 -7.17
C SER A 201 6.38 27.99 -7.68
N GLU A 202 5.72 27.47 -8.73
CA GLU A 202 4.49 28.06 -9.29
C GLU A 202 3.34 28.05 -8.30
N HIS A 203 3.12 26.90 -7.65
CA HIS A 203 2.08 26.76 -6.63
C HIS A 203 2.30 27.70 -5.43
N ALA A 204 3.54 27.86 -4.97
CA ALA A 204 3.87 28.79 -3.90
C ALA A 204 3.58 30.25 -4.30
N ARG A 205 3.94 30.65 -5.52
CA ARG A 205 3.66 31.98 -6.07
C ARG A 205 2.17 32.25 -6.18
N ASP A 206 1.41 31.28 -6.72
CA ASP A 206 -0.03 31.41 -6.90
C ASP A 206 -0.73 31.50 -5.53
N TYR A 207 -0.35 30.68 -4.56
CA TYR A 207 -0.85 30.76 -3.18
C TYR A 207 -0.58 32.12 -2.54
N LEU A 208 0.62 32.67 -2.72
CA LEU A 208 0.99 33.99 -2.19
C LEU A 208 0.14 35.11 -2.84
N ALA A 209 -0.06 35.05 -4.15
CA ALA A 209 -0.87 36.01 -4.89
C ALA A 209 -2.35 35.92 -4.53
N GLU A 210 -2.90 34.70 -4.46
CA GLU A 210 -4.30 34.49 -4.08
C GLU A 210 -4.60 34.98 -2.66
N THR A 211 -3.75 34.62 -1.70
CA THR A 211 -3.91 35.05 -0.29
C THR A 211 -3.80 36.56 -0.12
N GLU A 212 -3.05 37.26 -0.98
CA GLU A 212 -2.94 38.70 -0.97
C GLU A 212 -4.21 39.40 -1.51
N SER A 213 -4.91 38.76 -2.43
CA SER A 213 -6.17 39.27 -3.02
C SER A 213 -7.41 39.02 -2.16
N LEU A 214 -7.31 38.15 -1.12
CA LEU A 214 -8.46 37.81 -0.27
C LEU A 214 -8.96 39.02 0.54
N PRO A 215 -10.29 39.20 0.69
CA PRO A 215 -10.83 40.27 1.50
C PRO A 215 -10.50 40.10 2.97
N MET A 216 -10.02 41.14 3.62
CA MET A 216 -9.75 41.16 5.06
C MET A 216 -11.05 40.96 5.86
N ALA A 217 -10.98 40.19 6.95
CA ALA A 217 -12.10 40.03 7.87
C ALA A 217 -12.51 41.39 8.43
N LYS A 218 -13.83 41.62 8.63
CA LYS A 218 -14.44 42.92 9.03
C LYS A 218 -13.84 43.59 10.30
N ARG A 219 -13.02 42.84 11.08
CA ARG A 219 -12.33 43.35 12.29
C ARG A 219 -10.80 43.28 12.16
N SER A 220 -10.29 42.89 11.00
CA SER A 220 -8.83 42.80 10.78
C SER A 220 -8.29 44.16 10.40
N ARG A 221 -7.20 44.53 11.05
CA ARG A 221 -6.32 45.63 10.61
C ARG A 221 -5.57 45.14 9.36
N THR A 222 -4.90 46.00 8.66
CA THR A 222 -4.17 45.84 7.40
C THR A 222 -3.13 44.68 7.35
N GLU A 223 -3.13 43.77 8.33
CA GLU A 223 -2.16 42.69 8.45
C GLU A 223 -2.83 41.33 8.45
N PHE A 224 -2.17 40.35 7.87
CA PHE A 224 -2.57 38.94 7.92
C PHE A 224 -2.66 38.43 9.37
N SER A 225 -3.57 37.50 9.64
CA SER A 225 -3.57 36.77 10.90
C SER A 225 -2.20 36.07 11.10
N LYS A 226 -1.79 35.84 12.36
CA LYS A 226 -0.54 35.12 12.66
C LYS A 226 -0.45 33.79 11.94
N THR A 227 -1.57 33.06 11.82
CA THR A 227 -1.65 31.79 11.11
C THR A 227 -1.40 31.95 9.61
N MET A 228 -2.06 32.91 8.98
CA MET A 228 -1.88 33.19 7.55
C MET A 228 -0.47 33.69 7.25
N ALA A 229 0.07 34.60 8.07
CA ALA A 229 1.45 35.07 7.95
C ALA A 229 2.45 33.89 8.03
N LYS A 230 2.22 32.96 8.98
CA LYS A 230 3.04 31.75 9.09
C LYS A 230 2.96 30.88 7.83
N TRP A 231 1.76 30.63 7.32
CA TRP A 231 1.59 29.81 6.12
C TRP A 231 2.24 30.44 4.88
N ARG A 232 2.11 31.76 4.71
CA ARG A 232 2.78 32.51 3.63
C ARG A 232 4.29 32.42 3.76
N ALA A 233 4.84 32.59 4.98
CA ALA A 233 6.27 32.46 5.24
C ALA A 233 6.79 31.05 4.91
N VAL A 234 6.04 30.00 5.24
CA VAL A 234 6.41 28.61 4.87
C VAL A 234 6.43 28.42 3.36
N GLN A 235 5.50 29.00 2.59
CA GLN A 235 5.52 28.91 1.12
C GLN A 235 6.76 29.62 0.55
N THR A 236 7.09 30.80 1.05
CA THR A 236 8.30 31.51 0.64
C THR A 236 9.57 30.74 1.02
N GLU A 237 9.68 30.24 2.24
CA GLU A 237 10.83 29.46 2.71
C GLU A 237 11.02 28.18 1.87
N ARG A 238 9.93 27.51 1.52
CA ARG A 238 9.96 26.29 0.69
C ARG A 238 10.65 26.52 -0.66
N THR A 239 10.36 27.64 -1.32
CA THR A 239 11.00 27.95 -2.62
C THR A 239 12.51 28.16 -2.51
N HIS A 240 13.01 28.59 -1.36
CA HIS A 240 14.47 28.74 -1.14
C HIS A 240 15.18 27.40 -0.96
N TYR A 241 14.47 26.32 -0.58
CA TYR A 241 15.06 24.99 -0.49
C TYR A 241 15.11 24.25 -1.84
N LEU A 242 14.38 24.71 -2.88
CA LEU A 242 14.34 24.02 -4.17
C LEU A 242 15.74 23.89 -4.83
N PRO A 243 16.56 24.94 -4.92
CA PRO A 243 17.90 24.81 -5.49
C PRO A 243 18.80 23.83 -4.73
N LEU A 244 18.61 23.71 -3.40
CA LEU A 244 19.32 22.72 -2.59
C LEU A 244 18.85 21.30 -2.90
N ALA A 245 17.53 21.09 -3.01
CA ALA A 245 16.96 19.81 -3.39
C ALA A 245 17.46 19.35 -4.77
N GLU A 246 17.57 20.27 -5.72
CA GLU A 246 18.16 20.02 -7.05
C GLU A 246 19.64 19.68 -6.95
N ALA A 247 20.42 20.45 -6.16
CA ALA A 247 21.84 20.18 -5.95
C ALA A 247 22.09 18.82 -5.29
N VAL A 248 21.26 18.43 -4.30
CA VAL A 248 21.33 17.09 -3.69
C VAL A 248 20.99 16.02 -4.72
N THR A 249 19.94 16.20 -5.51
CA THR A 249 19.53 15.24 -6.56
C THR A 249 20.66 15.04 -7.59
N GLU A 250 21.31 16.12 -8.01
CA GLU A 250 22.45 16.05 -8.93
C GLU A 250 23.67 15.37 -8.29
N GLU A 251 23.92 15.60 -7.01
CA GLU A 251 25.01 14.94 -6.28
C GLU A 251 24.76 13.43 -6.12
N LEU A 252 23.51 13.03 -5.83
CA LEU A 252 23.13 11.62 -5.80
C LEU A 252 23.36 10.96 -7.17
N ARG A 253 22.98 11.65 -8.25
CA ARG A 253 23.21 11.19 -9.62
C ARG A 253 24.70 11.00 -9.94
N LYS A 254 25.56 11.99 -9.58
CA LYS A 254 27.02 11.92 -9.77
C LYS A 254 27.65 10.75 -9.02
N ARG A 255 27.13 10.43 -7.82
CA ARG A 255 27.62 9.29 -7.00
C ARG A 255 27.05 7.93 -7.45
N GLY A 256 26.16 7.89 -8.44
CA GLY A 256 25.48 6.66 -8.87
C GLY A 256 24.66 6.03 -7.76
N VAL A 257 24.01 6.86 -6.92
CA VAL A 257 23.18 6.39 -5.80
C VAL A 257 21.75 6.90 -5.91
N THR A 258 20.80 6.16 -5.32
CA THR A 258 19.39 6.51 -5.33
C THR A 258 18.75 6.17 -3.97
N THR A 259 17.57 6.75 -3.70
CA THR A 259 16.77 6.47 -2.53
C THR A 259 15.54 5.63 -2.91
N PHE A 260 14.88 5.00 -1.92
CA PHE A 260 13.61 4.29 -2.14
C PHE A 260 12.53 5.22 -2.73
N ASN A 261 12.46 6.47 -2.24
CA ASN A 261 11.52 7.46 -2.73
C ASN A 261 11.78 7.82 -4.21
N GLN A 262 13.03 8.12 -4.57
CA GLN A 262 13.41 8.39 -5.96
C GLN A 262 13.17 7.17 -6.86
N GLN A 263 13.52 5.97 -6.39
CA GLN A 263 13.28 4.73 -7.13
C GLN A 263 11.79 4.57 -7.46
N MET A 264 10.90 4.84 -6.52
CA MET A 264 9.45 4.78 -6.71
C MET A 264 8.96 5.86 -7.68
N SER A 265 9.42 7.10 -7.52
CA SER A 265 9.05 8.21 -8.41
C SER A 265 9.45 7.95 -9.86
N ILE A 266 10.66 7.44 -10.08
CA ILE A 266 11.17 7.08 -11.41
C ILE A 266 10.30 5.98 -12.02
N ALA A 267 10.01 4.91 -11.28
CA ALA A 267 9.16 3.82 -11.77
C ALA A 267 7.74 4.30 -12.11
N ALA A 268 7.17 5.19 -11.29
CA ALA A 268 5.86 5.78 -11.55
C ALA A 268 5.87 6.67 -12.81
N GLY A 269 6.90 7.47 -12.99
CA GLY A 269 7.11 8.26 -14.21
C GLY A 269 7.26 7.38 -15.46
N LEU A 270 8.10 6.33 -15.39
CA LEU A 270 8.27 5.36 -16.46
C LEU A 270 6.94 4.72 -16.88
N ALA A 271 6.15 4.28 -15.90
CA ALA A 271 4.87 3.65 -16.18
C ALA A 271 3.83 4.62 -16.78
N ARG A 272 3.81 5.87 -16.30
CA ARG A 272 2.88 6.91 -16.76
C ARG A 272 3.21 7.41 -18.17
N ASP A 273 4.49 7.66 -18.44
CA ASP A 273 4.94 8.40 -19.62
C ASP A 273 5.33 7.46 -20.79
N HIS A 274 5.52 6.16 -20.52
CA HIS A 274 5.92 5.17 -21.53
C HIS A 274 4.94 3.98 -21.56
N ALA A 275 3.97 4.02 -22.46
CA ALA A 275 2.93 2.97 -22.61
C ALA A 275 3.50 1.54 -22.79
N VAL A 276 4.71 1.42 -23.39
CA VAL A 276 5.39 0.12 -23.56
C VAL A 276 5.66 -0.60 -22.25
N VAL A 277 5.91 0.14 -21.16
CA VAL A 277 6.14 -0.44 -19.81
C VAL A 277 4.88 -1.17 -19.35
N GLY A 278 3.72 -0.49 -19.37
CA GLY A 278 2.44 -1.09 -19.00
C GLY A 278 2.06 -2.27 -19.89
N GLN A 279 2.23 -2.15 -21.22
CA GLN A 279 1.95 -3.23 -22.16
C GLN A 279 2.79 -4.48 -21.87
N SER A 280 4.08 -4.30 -21.62
CA SER A 280 4.99 -5.40 -21.27
C SER A 280 4.58 -6.07 -19.96
N GLN A 281 4.25 -5.31 -18.93
CA GLN A 281 3.83 -5.87 -17.64
C GLN A 281 2.49 -6.62 -17.74
N ARG A 282 1.50 -6.11 -18.49
CA ARG A 282 0.23 -6.81 -18.76
C ARG A 282 0.37 -8.05 -19.61
N SER A 283 1.36 -8.12 -20.51
CA SER A 283 1.66 -9.34 -21.26
C SER A 283 2.30 -10.43 -20.37
N ARG A 284 2.99 -10.02 -19.29
CA ARG A 284 3.68 -10.91 -18.37
C ARG A 284 2.79 -11.41 -17.24
N TYR A 285 1.89 -10.54 -16.72
CA TYR A 285 1.03 -10.86 -15.59
C TYR A 285 -0.43 -10.77 -15.97
N ARG A 286 -1.19 -11.80 -15.59
CA ARG A 286 -2.66 -11.88 -15.79
C ARG A 286 -3.41 -11.74 -14.48
N VAL A 287 -2.75 -11.95 -13.35
CA VAL A 287 -3.31 -11.80 -12.01
C VAL A 287 -2.37 -10.94 -11.18
N VAL A 288 -2.87 -9.82 -10.68
CA VAL A 288 -2.17 -8.88 -9.82
C VAL A 288 -2.90 -8.80 -8.48
N MET A 289 -2.16 -9.08 -7.40
CA MET A 289 -2.66 -9.04 -6.01
C MET A 289 -1.97 -7.91 -5.27
N LEU A 290 -2.72 -6.93 -4.79
CA LEU A 290 -2.23 -5.74 -4.08
C LEU A 290 -2.64 -5.82 -2.61
N ASP A 291 -1.71 -6.12 -1.73
CA ASP A 291 -1.95 -6.23 -0.29
C ASP A 291 -1.64 -4.92 0.43
N GLU A 292 -2.35 -4.66 1.53
CA GLU A 292 -2.26 -3.43 2.36
C GLU A 292 -2.37 -2.14 1.51
N TYR A 293 -3.30 -2.13 0.56
CA TYR A 293 -3.43 -1.04 -0.42
C TYR A 293 -3.73 0.33 0.22
N GLN A 294 -4.27 0.37 1.46
CA GLN A 294 -4.48 1.61 2.22
C GLN A 294 -3.18 2.34 2.59
N ASP A 295 -2.04 1.63 2.58
CA ASP A 295 -0.73 2.20 2.93
C ASP A 295 0.06 2.68 1.70
N THR A 296 -0.56 2.67 0.52
CA THR A 296 0.10 3.15 -0.70
C THR A 296 0.23 4.68 -0.72
N SER A 297 1.37 5.17 -1.23
CA SER A 297 1.59 6.58 -1.54
C SER A 297 0.94 6.96 -2.88
N HIS A 298 0.87 8.27 -3.18
CA HIS A 298 0.39 8.74 -4.48
C HIS A 298 1.25 8.21 -5.63
N ALA A 299 2.57 8.21 -5.49
CA ALA A 299 3.47 7.66 -6.51
C ALA A 299 3.22 6.16 -6.78
N GLN A 300 3.00 5.35 -5.72
CA GLN A 300 2.63 3.94 -5.86
C GLN A 300 1.27 3.77 -6.56
N ARG A 301 0.29 4.59 -6.21
CA ARG A 301 -1.01 4.59 -6.88
C ARG A 301 -0.88 4.90 -8.37
N VAL A 302 -0.12 5.96 -8.74
CA VAL A 302 0.14 6.32 -10.14
C VAL A 302 0.84 5.19 -10.86
N LEU A 303 1.88 4.59 -10.26
CA LEU A 303 2.57 3.42 -10.82
C LEU A 303 1.59 2.31 -11.18
N LEU A 304 0.80 1.87 -10.19
CA LEU A 304 -0.10 0.72 -10.34
C LEU A 304 -1.23 1.00 -11.33
N ARG A 305 -1.83 2.19 -11.27
CA ARG A 305 -2.87 2.62 -12.20
C ARG A 305 -2.34 2.66 -13.64
N SER A 306 -1.16 3.23 -13.87
CA SER A 306 -0.55 3.32 -15.20
C SER A 306 -0.17 1.95 -15.77
N LEU A 307 0.24 1.00 -14.91
CA LEU A 307 0.59 -0.35 -15.36
C LEU A 307 -0.66 -1.21 -15.64
N PHE A 308 -1.64 -1.19 -14.74
CA PHE A 308 -2.69 -2.21 -14.67
C PHE A 308 -4.12 -1.65 -14.63
N GLY A 309 -4.29 -0.33 -14.56
CA GLY A 309 -5.58 0.34 -14.42
C GLY A 309 -6.18 0.84 -15.73
N GLU A 310 -7.13 1.76 -15.60
CA GLU A 310 -7.77 2.51 -16.71
C GLU A 310 -8.49 1.61 -17.74
N GLY A 311 -8.85 0.37 -17.38
CA GLY A 311 -9.57 -0.54 -18.28
C GLY A 311 -8.77 -1.00 -19.51
N GLN A 312 -7.44 -0.87 -19.48
CA GLN A 312 -6.57 -1.12 -20.64
C GLN A 312 -6.53 -2.59 -21.08
N ASP A 313 -6.78 -3.55 -20.20
CA ASP A 313 -6.82 -4.98 -20.50
C ASP A 313 -7.98 -5.67 -19.78
N PRO A 314 -9.09 -5.97 -20.47
CA PRO A 314 -10.23 -6.66 -19.87
C PRO A 314 -9.94 -8.08 -19.37
N GLY A 315 -8.84 -8.69 -19.83
CA GLY A 315 -8.42 -10.04 -19.39
C GLY A 315 -7.56 -10.03 -18.12
N LEU A 316 -7.22 -8.85 -17.60
CA LEU A 316 -6.40 -8.71 -16.41
C LEU A 316 -7.26 -8.78 -15.14
N THR A 317 -6.84 -9.57 -14.17
CA THR A 317 -7.46 -9.62 -12.85
C THR A 317 -6.60 -8.85 -11.86
N VAL A 318 -7.12 -7.74 -11.31
CA VAL A 318 -6.45 -6.95 -10.27
C VAL A 318 -7.27 -7.00 -9.00
N THR A 319 -6.72 -7.54 -7.91
CA THR A 319 -7.40 -7.58 -6.62
C THR A 319 -6.62 -6.78 -5.59
N ALA A 320 -7.18 -5.67 -5.12
CA ALA A 320 -6.62 -4.91 -4.01
C ALA A 320 -7.33 -5.29 -2.70
N VAL A 321 -6.53 -5.44 -1.64
CA VAL A 321 -7.03 -5.70 -0.29
C VAL A 321 -6.48 -4.65 0.66
N GLY A 322 -7.33 -4.14 1.55
CA GLY A 322 -6.93 -3.15 2.52
C GLY A 322 -7.97 -2.90 3.60
N ASP A 323 -7.55 -2.17 4.63
CA ASP A 323 -8.39 -1.70 5.71
C ASP A 323 -8.13 -0.21 5.96
N PRO A 324 -9.07 0.68 5.67
CA PRO A 324 -8.86 2.12 5.87
C PRO A 324 -8.63 2.48 7.35
N MET A 325 -9.09 1.64 8.31
CA MET A 325 -8.84 1.83 9.74
C MET A 325 -7.42 1.41 10.17
N GLN A 326 -6.67 0.73 9.31
CA GLN A 326 -5.29 0.33 9.53
C GLN A 326 -4.28 1.17 8.73
N ALA A 327 -4.68 2.29 8.16
CA ALA A 327 -3.79 3.22 7.45
C ALA A 327 -2.90 3.98 8.46
N ILE A 328 -1.70 3.48 8.71
CA ILE A 328 -0.78 3.98 9.76
C ILE A 328 0.50 4.60 9.21
N TYR A 329 0.69 4.63 7.89
CA TYR A 329 1.88 5.14 7.23
C TYR A 329 1.70 6.52 6.58
N GLY A 330 0.77 7.35 7.11
CA GLY A 330 0.54 8.72 6.61
C GLY A 330 1.82 9.57 6.57
N TRP A 331 2.72 9.39 7.53
CA TRP A 331 4.03 10.05 7.56
C TRP A 331 5.00 9.65 6.41
N ARG A 332 4.69 8.57 5.69
CA ARG A 332 5.38 8.15 4.45
C ARG A 332 4.64 8.58 3.17
N GLY A 333 3.64 9.45 3.27
CA GLY A 333 2.83 9.87 2.13
C GLY A 333 1.71 8.89 1.77
N ALA A 334 1.42 7.88 2.61
CA ALA A 334 0.27 7.02 2.44
C ALA A 334 -1.02 7.77 2.74
N THR A 335 -2.09 7.43 2.03
CA THR A 335 -3.42 7.97 2.29
C THR A 335 -4.50 6.90 2.13
N ALA A 336 -5.36 6.78 3.14
CA ALA A 336 -6.53 5.89 3.08
C ALA A 336 -7.48 6.22 1.90
N ALA A 337 -7.42 7.44 1.37
CA ALA A 337 -8.17 7.86 0.19
C ALA A 337 -7.78 7.04 -1.07
N ASN A 338 -6.56 6.53 -1.15
CA ASN A 338 -6.14 5.67 -2.26
C ASN A 338 -6.94 4.37 -2.31
N LEU A 339 -7.32 3.81 -1.16
CA LEU A 339 -8.17 2.62 -1.12
C LEU A 339 -9.56 2.91 -1.74
N ALA A 340 -10.16 4.04 -1.41
CA ALA A 340 -11.44 4.45 -1.99
C ALA A 340 -11.33 4.74 -3.49
N ALA A 341 -10.23 5.34 -3.94
CA ALA A 341 -9.98 5.68 -5.34
C ALA A 341 -9.71 4.46 -6.24
N PHE A 342 -9.43 3.28 -5.66
CA PHE A 342 -9.15 2.06 -6.44
C PHE A 342 -10.26 1.74 -7.44
N VAL A 343 -11.53 1.90 -7.05
CA VAL A 343 -12.67 1.53 -7.91
C VAL A 343 -12.75 2.35 -9.20
N ASP A 344 -12.27 3.59 -9.15
CA ASP A 344 -12.20 4.49 -10.31
C ASP A 344 -10.89 4.35 -11.08
N ASP A 345 -9.79 4.05 -10.42
CA ASP A 345 -8.48 3.83 -11.05
C ASP A 345 -8.44 2.52 -11.85
N PHE A 346 -9.24 1.54 -11.43
CA PHE A 346 -9.30 0.19 -12.05
C PHE A 346 -10.77 -0.13 -12.42
N PRO A 347 -11.34 0.59 -13.39
CA PRO A 347 -12.72 0.37 -13.80
C PRO A 347 -12.88 -0.98 -14.53
N LEU A 348 -14.12 -1.45 -14.59
CA LEU A 348 -14.51 -2.56 -15.45
C LEU A 348 -14.35 -2.18 -16.94
N ALA A 349 -14.40 -3.17 -17.82
CA ALA A 349 -14.25 -2.97 -19.28
C ALA A 349 -15.29 -2.03 -19.91
N ASP A 350 -16.46 -1.90 -19.29
CA ASP A 350 -17.53 -1.00 -19.69
C ASP A 350 -17.40 0.42 -19.08
N GLY A 351 -16.35 0.66 -18.29
CA GLY A 351 -16.09 1.92 -17.58
C GLY A 351 -16.80 2.06 -16.24
N ALA A 352 -17.57 1.06 -15.81
CA ALA A 352 -18.18 1.07 -14.47
C ALA A 352 -17.11 0.92 -13.38
N PRO A 353 -17.32 1.49 -12.17
CA PRO A 353 -16.40 1.32 -11.06
C PRO A 353 -16.20 -0.15 -10.71
N ALA A 354 -14.97 -0.51 -10.26
CA ALA A 354 -14.70 -1.87 -9.81
C ALA A 354 -15.62 -2.30 -8.67
N PRO A 355 -16.06 -3.57 -8.63
CA PRO A 355 -16.84 -4.08 -7.52
C PRO A 355 -16.06 -4.03 -6.21
N LYS A 356 -16.80 -3.79 -5.12
CA LYS A 356 -16.28 -3.74 -3.76
C LYS A 356 -16.92 -4.84 -2.91
N LEU A 357 -16.10 -5.72 -2.32
CA LEU A 357 -16.53 -6.75 -1.38
C LEU A 357 -15.92 -6.48 0.00
N GLN A 358 -16.50 -7.07 1.05
CA GLN A 358 -16.05 -6.89 2.42
C GLN A 358 -15.85 -8.22 3.13
N LEU A 359 -14.82 -8.28 3.98
CA LEU A 359 -14.60 -9.38 4.92
C LEU A 359 -14.77 -8.83 6.34
N THR A 360 -15.84 -9.21 7.03
CA THR A 360 -16.21 -8.67 8.35
C THR A 360 -16.02 -9.65 9.50
N THR A 361 -15.77 -10.94 9.21
CA THR A 361 -15.56 -11.95 10.26
C THR A 361 -14.12 -11.99 10.71
N SER A 362 -13.84 -11.55 11.94
CA SER A 362 -12.50 -11.65 12.55
C SER A 362 -12.27 -13.06 13.12
N TRP A 363 -11.16 -13.67 12.71
CA TRP A 363 -10.70 -14.98 13.20
C TRP A 363 -9.69 -14.85 14.33
N ARG A 364 -9.28 -13.61 14.64
CA ARG A 364 -8.22 -13.31 15.61
C ARG A 364 -8.78 -12.86 16.94
N ASN A 365 -9.74 -11.94 16.91
CA ASN A 365 -10.16 -11.19 18.07
C ASN A 365 -11.49 -11.73 18.63
N PRO A 366 -11.62 -11.80 19.97
CA PRO A 366 -12.87 -12.13 20.64
C PRO A 366 -13.91 -11.00 20.54
N PRO A 367 -15.20 -11.27 20.85
CA PRO A 367 -16.28 -10.30 20.72
C PRO A 367 -16.03 -8.98 21.46
N GLU A 368 -15.58 -9.04 22.71
CA GLU A 368 -15.40 -7.86 23.58
C GLU A 368 -14.33 -6.89 23.03
N VAL A 369 -13.25 -7.44 22.43
CA VAL A 369 -12.22 -6.63 21.76
C VAL A 369 -12.77 -5.97 20.50
N LEU A 370 -13.62 -6.71 19.76
CA LEU A 370 -14.27 -6.16 18.56
C LEU A 370 -15.32 -5.12 18.90
N ASP A 371 -16.07 -5.25 19.99
CA ASP A 371 -17.03 -4.25 20.44
C ASP A 371 -16.32 -2.92 20.76
N LEU A 372 -15.17 -2.97 21.46
CA LEU A 372 -14.36 -1.79 21.70
C LEU A 372 -13.84 -1.18 20.39
N ALA A 373 -13.27 -1.99 19.50
CA ALA A 373 -12.74 -1.55 18.21
C ALA A 373 -13.84 -0.97 17.30
N ASN A 374 -15.01 -1.59 17.26
CA ASN A 374 -16.16 -1.09 16.51
C ASN A 374 -16.65 0.25 17.09
N GLY A 375 -16.70 0.41 18.43
CA GLY A 375 -17.05 1.67 19.08
C GLY A 375 -16.13 2.82 18.70
N VAL A 376 -14.81 2.58 18.66
CA VAL A 376 -13.82 3.57 18.18
C VAL A 376 -14.03 3.87 16.69
N SER A 377 -14.26 2.85 15.89
CA SER A 377 -14.52 3.01 14.46
C SER A 377 -15.81 3.79 14.18
N ASP A 378 -16.87 3.59 14.96
CA ASP A 378 -18.13 4.35 14.86
C ASP A 378 -17.92 5.84 15.16
N ALA A 379 -17.08 6.15 16.14
CA ALA A 379 -16.76 7.54 16.49
C ALA A 379 -15.99 8.26 15.36
N ILE A 380 -15.21 7.53 14.55
CA ILE A 380 -14.38 8.11 13.47
C ILE A 380 -15.14 8.14 12.14
N LEU A 381 -15.79 7.04 11.77
CA LEU A 381 -16.43 6.86 10.46
C LEU A 381 -17.93 7.21 10.46
N GLY A 382 -18.50 7.46 11.62
CA GLY A 382 -19.94 7.58 11.78
C GLY A 382 -20.66 6.22 11.73
N THR A 383 -21.97 6.27 11.95
CA THR A 383 -22.86 5.11 11.92
C THR A 383 -23.80 5.19 10.72
N GLY A 384 -24.14 4.09 10.10
CA GLY A 384 -25.13 4.02 9.02
C GLY A 384 -24.63 3.45 7.70
N GLU A 385 -25.45 3.54 6.65
CA GLU A 385 -25.21 2.89 5.35
C GLU A 385 -24.06 3.53 4.55
N THR A 386 -23.68 4.76 4.85
CA THR A 386 -22.58 5.47 4.19
C THR A 386 -21.20 5.08 4.73
N ARG A 387 -21.14 4.23 5.74
CA ARG A 387 -19.90 3.80 6.38
C ARG A 387 -19.01 3.04 5.39
N ALA A 388 -17.75 3.45 5.28
CA ALA A 388 -16.80 2.86 4.35
C ALA A 388 -16.47 1.38 4.66
N VAL A 389 -16.57 0.98 5.94
CA VAL A 389 -16.25 -0.36 6.45
C VAL A 389 -17.35 -0.83 7.40
N ALA A 390 -17.89 -2.03 7.18
CA ALA A 390 -18.86 -2.62 8.10
C ALA A 390 -18.20 -2.99 9.44
N PRO A 391 -18.98 -3.03 10.55
CA PRO A 391 -18.50 -3.52 11.83
C PRO A 391 -17.96 -4.94 11.74
N LEU A 392 -16.91 -5.23 12.51
CA LEU A 392 -16.34 -6.56 12.59
C LEU A 392 -17.15 -7.43 13.55
N VAL A 393 -17.30 -8.71 13.21
CA VAL A 393 -17.90 -9.73 14.07
C VAL A 393 -16.90 -10.84 14.34
N ALA A 394 -16.94 -11.41 15.53
CA ALA A 394 -16.10 -12.53 15.88
C ALA A 394 -16.50 -13.79 15.08
N ARG A 395 -15.55 -14.69 14.87
CA ARG A 395 -15.85 -16.02 14.29
C ARG A 395 -16.88 -16.76 15.13
N PRO A 396 -17.69 -17.64 14.52
CA PRO A 396 -18.56 -18.54 15.30
C PRO A 396 -17.75 -19.37 16.30
N GLY A 397 -18.21 -19.39 17.56
CA GLY A 397 -17.53 -20.13 18.63
C GLY A 397 -16.20 -19.49 19.06
N ALA A 398 -16.06 -18.18 18.92
CA ALA A 398 -14.94 -17.45 19.53
C ALA A 398 -15.06 -17.48 21.05
N ASP A 399 -13.91 -17.58 21.71
CA ASP A 399 -13.85 -17.50 23.17
C ASP A 399 -14.13 -16.06 23.64
N GLU A 400 -14.55 -15.92 24.90
CA GLU A 400 -14.72 -14.62 25.54
C GLU A 400 -13.36 -13.91 25.69
N GLY A 401 -13.33 -12.59 25.49
CA GLY A 401 -12.15 -11.76 25.66
C GLY A 401 -12.17 -11.02 26.97
N ASP A 402 -11.00 -10.68 27.50
CA ASP A 402 -10.84 -9.82 28.67
C ASP A 402 -10.34 -8.44 28.24
N VAL A 403 -11.18 -7.41 28.39
CA VAL A 403 -10.84 -6.02 28.08
C VAL A 403 -10.80 -5.23 29.40
N LYS A 404 -9.62 -4.74 29.76
CA LYS A 404 -9.39 -3.93 30.95
C LYS A 404 -9.14 -2.48 30.57
N LEU A 405 -9.82 -1.57 31.25
CA LEU A 405 -9.59 -0.13 31.13
C LEU A 405 -8.84 0.34 32.36
N GLY A 406 -7.68 0.97 32.16
CA GLY A 406 -6.86 1.56 33.20
C GLY A 406 -6.73 3.08 33.00
N PHE A 407 -6.85 3.83 34.10
CA PHE A 407 -6.53 5.24 34.15
C PHE A 407 -5.64 5.52 35.38
N PHE A 408 -4.43 5.99 35.11
CA PHE A 408 -3.40 6.11 36.13
C PHE A 408 -2.95 7.55 36.29
N PRO A 409 -2.63 8.00 37.53
CA PRO A 409 -2.09 9.33 37.82
C PRO A 409 -0.70 9.55 37.21
N THR A 410 0.10 8.49 37.08
CA THR A 410 1.48 8.55 36.62
C THR A 410 1.78 7.44 35.59
N GLN A 411 2.75 7.68 34.71
CA GLN A 411 3.24 6.71 33.76
C GLN A 411 3.85 5.46 34.44
N ASP A 412 4.50 5.63 35.58
CA ASP A 412 5.10 4.53 36.33
C ASP A 412 4.04 3.56 36.85
N GLU A 413 2.89 4.05 37.30
CA GLU A 413 1.77 3.21 37.73
C GLU A 413 1.12 2.46 36.55
N GLU A 414 0.99 3.13 35.39
CA GLU A 414 0.52 2.49 34.19
C GLU A 414 1.47 1.36 33.72
N ILE A 415 2.78 1.62 33.71
CA ILE A 415 3.80 0.62 33.36
C ILE A 415 3.76 -0.57 34.34
N ALA A 416 3.64 -0.32 35.66
CA ALA A 416 3.57 -1.38 36.64
C ALA A 416 2.34 -2.27 36.42
N PHE A 417 1.17 -1.65 36.21
CA PHE A 417 -0.06 -2.41 35.91
C PHE A 417 0.07 -3.26 34.67
N VAL A 418 0.57 -2.72 33.56
CA VAL A 418 0.76 -3.48 32.30
C VAL A 418 1.76 -4.61 32.49
N ALA A 419 2.85 -4.39 33.23
CA ALA A 419 3.85 -5.42 33.51
C ALA A 419 3.26 -6.57 34.35
N ASP A 420 2.47 -6.27 35.37
CA ASP A 420 1.82 -7.27 36.22
C ASP A 420 0.79 -8.11 35.43
N GLU A 421 -0.02 -7.46 34.57
CA GLU A 421 -0.98 -8.17 33.70
C GLU A 421 -0.29 -9.08 32.69
N LEU A 422 0.81 -8.62 32.07
CA LEU A 422 1.61 -9.43 31.16
C LEU A 422 2.26 -10.62 31.86
N ALA A 423 2.81 -10.41 33.08
CA ALA A 423 3.41 -11.48 33.87
C ALA A 423 2.36 -12.55 34.25
N ALA A 424 1.17 -12.12 34.66
CA ALA A 424 0.05 -13.01 34.99
C ALA A 424 -0.42 -13.78 33.76
N ALA A 425 -0.52 -13.12 32.59
CA ALA A 425 -0.90 -13.79 31.35
C ALA A 425 0.15 -14.83 30.91
N TYR A 426 1.42 -14.50 31.01
CA TYR A 426 2.52 -15.41 30.69
C TYR A 426 2.54 -16.63 31.61
N ALA A 427 2.30 -16.45 32.91
CA ALA A 427 2.21 -17.56 33.87
C ALA A 427 1.06 -18.52 33.51
N ARG A 428 -0.14 -17.98 33.20
CA ARG A 428 -1.30 -18.80 32.77
C ARG A 428 -1.00 -19.58 31.50
N ALA A 429 -0.37 -18.95 30.48
CA ALA A 429 0.00 -19.62 29.24
C ALA A 429 1.02 -20.75 29.46
N GLY A 430 1.96 -20.58 30.39
CA GLY A 430 2.88 -21.65 30.78
C GLY A 430 2.23 -22.85 31.47
N GLU A 431 1.13 -22.64 32.19
CA GLU A 431 0.33 -23.71 32.83
C GLU A 431 -0.55 -24.47 31.83
N THR A 432 -1.05 -23.80 30.78
CA THR A 432 -1.90 -24.42 29.76
C THR A 432 -1.14 -25.05 28.59
N GLY A 433 0.15 -24.77 28.47
CA GLY A 433 0.99 -25.30 27.40
C GLY A 433 0.73 -24.65 26.02
N GLU A 434 0.08 -23.47 26.02
CA GLU A 434 -0.19 -22.66 24.81
C GLU A 434 0.91 -21.65 24.50
#